data_490da700cb0142534662db395306ba9e
#
_entry.id   490da700cb0142534662db395306ba9e
#
_cell.length_a   1.000
_cell.length_b   1.000
_cell.length_c   1.000
_cell.angle_alpha   90.00
_cell.angle_beta   90.00
_cell.angle_gamma   90.00
#
_symmetry.space_group_name_H-M   'P 1'
#
loop_
_entity.id
_entity.type
_entity.pdbx_description
1 polymer ?
#
loop_
_entity_poly.entity_id
_entity_poly.type
_entity_poly.pdbx_seq_one_letter_code
_entity_poly.pdbx_strand_id
1 'polypeptide(L)' 'MTTIQLSRNKGNDFLIDSSAIQVKMFIHSNPKDAEKAIGQWLKENDVIIHHIVQSQSEKGGSFLFVVTLFYLQNN' A
#
# COMPACT_ATOMS: atom_id res chain seq x y z
N MET A 1 6.85 3.72 -8.20
CA MET A 1 7.12 3.09 -7.98
C MET A 1 8.30 2.42 -8.31
N THR A 2 9.11 2.82 -8.19
CA THR A 2 10.24 2.36 -8.46
C THR A 2 10.81 1.40 -7.61
N THR A 3 10.24 1.20 -6.55
CA THR A 3 10.72 0.35 -5.63
C THR A 3 11.00 -0.94 -6.22
N ILE A 4 10.32 -1.27 -7.16
CA ILE A 4 10.45 -2.49 -7.71
C ILE A 4 11.77 -2.75 -8.27
N GLN A 5 12.45 -1.77 -8.62
CA GLN A 5 13.62 -1.96 -9.14
C GLN A 5 14.58 -2.66 -8.33
N LEU A 6 14.45 -2.67 -7.12
CA LEU A 6 15.32 -3.28 -6.28
C LEU A 6 15.44 -4.68 -6.60
N SER A 7 14.47 -5.21 -7.10
CA SER A 7 14.47 -6.58 -7.27
C SER A 7 15.50 -6.99 -8.26
N ARG A 8 16.07 -6.08 -8.91
CA ARG A 8 16.93 -6.46 -9.77
C ARG A 8 18.25 -6.65 -9.30
N ASN A 9 18.49 -6.63 -8.20
CA ASN A 9 19.67 -6.75 -7.67
C ASN A 9 20.15 -8.05 -7.88
N LYS A 10 20.71 -8.38 -8.75
CA LYS A 10 21.07 -9.51 -8.95
C LYS A 10 21.65 -10.30 -8.00
N GLY A 11 21.62 -11.41 -7.91
CA GLY A 11 22.19 -12.23 -7.02
C GLY A 11 21.57 -12.32 -5.74
N ASN A 12 20.54 -11.66 -5.57
CA ASN A 12 19.99 -11.63 -4.36
C ASN A 12 18.89 -12.50 -4.34
N ASP A 13 18.93 -13.58 -3.74
CA ASP A 13 17.89 -14.44 -3.75
C ASP A 13 16.74 -14.23 -3.00
N PHE A 14 16.70 -13.50 -2.03
CA PHE A 14 15.46 -13.37 -1.28
C PHE A 14 14.73 -12.22 -1.88
N LEU A 15 14.98 -11.87 -3.10
CA LEU A 15 14.25 -10.78 -3.63
C LEU A 15 12.84 -11.20 -3.91
N ILE A 16 11.92 -10.31 -3.71
CA ILE A 16 10.54 -10.59 -3.95
C ILE A 16 10.29 -10.36 -5.40
N ASP A 17 9.59 -11.24 -6.05
CA ASP A 17 9.23 -11.09 -7.42
C ASP A 17 8.29 -9.92 -7.51
N SER A 18 8.65 -8.88 -8.19
CA SER A 18 7.84 -7.69 -8.25
C SER A 18 6.47 -7.94 -8.85
N SER A 19 6.31 -8.95 -9.65
CA SER A 19 5.02 -9.22 -10.23
C SER A 19 4.06 -9.78 -9.18
N ALA A 20 4.54 -10.18 -8.04
CA ALA A 20 3.69 -10.69 -7.00
C ALA A 20 3.20 -9.58 -6.08
N ILE A 21 3.76 -8.40 -6.17
CA ILE A 21 3.37 -7.33 -5.29
C ILE A 21 2.10 -6.68 -5.80
N GLN A 22 1.14 -6.55 -4.93
CA GLN A 22 -0.12 -5.93 -5.28
C GLN A 22 -0.28 -4.61 -4.57
N VAL A 23 -1.15 -3.79 -5.04
CA VAL A 23 -1.33 -2.45 -4.51
C VAL A 23 -2.79 -2.22 -4.17
N LYS A 24 -3.02 -1.61 -3.00
CA LYS A 24 -4.37 -1.24 -2.62
C LYS A 24 -4.32 0.19 -2.14
N MET A 25 -5.16 1.06 -2.68
CA MET A 25 -5.19 2.45 -2.30
C MET A 25 -6.47 2.76 -1.55
N PHE A 26 -6.36 3.59 -0.53
CA PHE A 26 -7.50 4.07 0.21
C PHE A 26 -7.48 5.58 0.12
N ILE A 27 -8.55 6.17 -0.34
CA ILE A 27 -8.63 7.61 -0.51
C ILE A 27 -9.83 8.12 0.29
N HIS A 28 -9.57 8.94 1.27
CA HIS A 28 -10.63 9.44 2.11
C HIS A 28 -10.36 10.89 2.50
N SER A 29 -11.39 11.65 2.79
CA SER A 29 -11.19 13.01 3.17
C SER A 29 -11.01 13.11 4.70
N ASN A 30 -11.11 12.03 5.41
CA ASN A 30 -11.05 12.04 6.85
C ASN A 30 -10.13 10.92 7.30
N PRO A 31 -9.12 11.19 8.12
CA PRO A 31 -8.17 10.16 8.52
C PRO A 31 -8.81 9.02 9.30
N LYS A 32 -9.88 9.32 10.06
CA LYS A 32 -10.50 8.28 10.81
C LYS A 32 -11.22 7.32 9.90
N ASP A 33 -11.81 7.82 8.83
CA ASP A 33 -12.51 6.97 7.89
C ASP A 33 -11.47 6.12 7.14
N ALA A 34 -10.30 6.69 6.85
CA ALA A 34 -9.27 5.95 6.17
C ALA A 34 -8.80 4.81 7.07
N GLU A 35 -8.61 5.09 8.35
CA GLU A 35 -8.14 4.11 9.27
C GLU A 35 -9.13 2.98 9.38
N LYS A 36 -10.41 3.30 9.44
CA LYS A 36 -11.44 2.31 9.57
C LYS A 36 -11.48 1.43 8.34
N ALA A 37 -11.40 2.04 7.17
CA ALA A 37 -11.45 1.30 5.92
C ALA A 37 -10.26 0.37 5.81
N ILE A 38 -9.07 0.81 6.21
CA ILE A 38 -7.89 0.00 6.14
C ILE A 38 -8.03 -1.16 7.12
N GLY A 39 -8.48 -0.89 8.32
CA GLY A 39 -8.65 -1.93 9.32
C GLY A 39 -9.62 -3.00 8.86
N GLN A 40 -10.70 -2.58 8.23
CA GLN A 40 -11.69 -3.52 7.76
C GLN A 40 -11.11 -4.37 6.63
N TRP A 41 -10.38 -3.74 5.74
CA TRP A 41 -9.81 -4.45 4.61
C TRP A 41 -8.78 -5.48 5.10
N LEU A 42 -7.99 -5.12 6.10
CA LEU A 42 -6.99 -6.02 6.63
C LEU A 42 -7.64 -7.21 7.35
N LYS A 43 -8.83 -7.01 7.87
CA LYS A 43 -9.50 -8.11 8.51
C LYS A 43 -10.04 -9.08 7.49
N GLU A 44 -10.42 -8.59 6.35
CA GLU A 44 -11.01 -9.40 5.33
C GLU A 44 -10.02 -10.00 4.34
N ASN A 45 -8.79 -9.59 4.39
CA ASN A 45 -7.81 -10.06 3.44
C ASN A 45 -6.54 -10.52 4.16
N ASP A 46 -6.13 -11.73 3.90
CA ASP A 46 -4.97 -12.26 4.56
C ASP A 46 -3.77 -11.90 3.71
N VAL A 47 -3.07 -10.87 4.10
CA VAL A 47 -1.98 -10.35 3.31
C VAL A 47 -0.76 -10.05 4.15
N ILE A 48 0.37 -9.92 3.51
CA ILE A 48 1.60 -9.51 4.16
C ILE A 48 1.92 -8.15 3.63
N ILE A 49 1.96 -7.16 4.50
CA ILE A 49 2.21 -5.79 4.06
C ILE A 49 3.70 -5.61 3.83
N HIS A 50 4.03 -5.21 2.62
CA HIS A 50 5.41 -5.01 2.26
C HIS A 50 5.81 -3.55 2.47
N HIS A 51 4.96 -2.63 2.17
CA HIS A 51 5.29 -1.23 2.32
C HIS A 51 4.01 -0.40 2.38
N ILE A 52 4.05 0.72 3.09
CA ILE A 52 2.91 1.60 3.21
C ILE A 52 3.36 3.00 2.88
N VAL A 53 2.64 3.67 2.02
CA VAL A 53 2.96 5.04 1.68
C VAL A 53 1.71 5.86 1.96
N GLN A 54 1.89 6.99 2.61
CA GLN A 54 0.78 7.84 2.91
C GLN A 54 1.04 9.23 2.37
N SER A 55 0.07 9.84 1.77
CA SER A 55 0.23 11.19 1.29
C SER A 55 -1.04 11.95 1.60
N GLN A 56 -0.97 13.27 1.52
CA GLN A 56 -2.07 14.11 1.84
C GLN A 56 -2.07 15.24 0.85
N SER A 57 -3.20 15.61 0.33
CA SER A 57 -3.27 16.71 -0.59
C SER A 57 -4.48 17.57 -0.25
N GLU A 58 -4.44 18.80 -0.68
CA GLU A 58 -5.53 19.70 -0.43
C GLU A 58 -6.00 20.24 -1.75
N LYS A 59 -7.28 20.31 -1.98
CA LYS A 59 -7.80 20.84 -3.19
C LYS A 59 -9.09 21.52 -2.87
N GLY A 60 -9.18 22.81 -3.19
CA GLY A 60 -10.39 23.55 -2.97
C GLY A 60 -10.86 23.59 -1.52
N GLY A 61 -9.93 23.61 -0.63
CA GLY A 61 -10.27 23.70 0.78
C GLY A 61 -10.55 22.33 1.42
N SER A 62 -10.44 21.27 0.67
CA SER A 62 -10.67 19.97 1.21
C SER A 62 -9.39 19.15 1.21
N PHE A 63 -9.25 18.28 2.18
CA PHE A 63 -8.08 17.44 2.26
C PHE A 63 -8.42 16.04 1.78
N LEU A 64 -7.47 15.40 1.16
CA LEU A 64 -7.63 14.01 0.80
C LEU A 64 -6.43 13.26 1.36
N PHE A 65 -6.71 12.17 2.02
CA PHE A 65 -5.68 11.33 2.57
C PHE A 65 -5.62 10.09 1.69
N VAL A 66 -4.43 9.78 1.19
CA VAL A 66 -4.26 8.63 0.33
C VAL A 66 -3.27 7.69 1.00
N VAL A 67 -3.69 6.48 1.25
CA VAL A 67 -2.82 5.49 1.86
C VAL A 67 -2.69 4.37 0.85
N THR A 68 -1.49 4.04 0.48
CA THR A 68 -1.25 3.00 -0.50
C THR A 68 -0.52 1.85 0.19
N LEU A 69 -1.08 0.67 0.08
CA LEU A 69 -0.45 -0.50 0.67
C LEU A 69 0.11 -1.35 -0.46
N PHE A 70 1.37 -1.76 -0.29
CA PHE A 70 1.99 -2.65 -1.25
C PHE A 70 2.06 -3.96 -0.48
N TYR A 71 1.46 -4.99 -0.97
CA TYR A 71 1.33 -6.21 -0.21
C TYR A 71 1.44 -7.48 -1.05
N LEU A 72 1.57 -8.59 -0.36
CA LEU A 72 1.63 -9.87 -1.00
C LEU A 72 0.48 -10.69 -0.42
N GLN A 73 -0.12 -11.53 -1.24
CA GLN A 73 -1.17 -12.38 -0.75
C GLN A 73 -0.52 -13.46 0.08
N ASN A 74 -1.12 -13.73 1.20
CA ASN A 74 -0.57 -14.70 2.10
C ASN A 74 -1.27 -16.03 1.94
N ASN A 75 -1.17 -16.63 0.83
CA ASN A 75 -1.74 -17.94 0.71
C ASN A 75 -1.20 -18.61 -0.57
#